data_2d705ac73565f0693d03e8525ef16594
#
_entry.id   2d705ac73565f0693d03e8525ef16594
#
_cell.length_a   1.000
_cell.length_b   1.000
_cell.length_c   1.000
_cell.angle_alpha   90.00
_cell.angle_beta   90.00
_cell.angle_gamma   90.00
#
_symmetry.space_group_name_H-M   'P 1'
#
loop_
_entity.id
_entity.type
_entity.pdbx_description
1 polymer ?
#
loop_
_entity_poly.entity_id
_entity_poly.type
_entity_poly.pdbx_seq_one_letter_code
_entity_poly.pdbx_strand_id
1 'polypeptide(L)'
;EFTVEPRVSFAYKVAENSQFSMAYGNFDQTARQDYLKFNSNLDYETTSHYILNYMYNKQGRMFRAEAYFKDYKNLVKYEGTQANFDSNYNNKGFGYAKGLDLFWRDSKTIKNLDYWISYSFIDSERDFRNYETQVTPSFVANHNFSLVTKYFVSKWKSQISATYSYNSGRP
;
A
#
# COMPACT_ATOMS: atom_id res chain seq x y z
N GLU A 1 -0.83 15.11 24.44
CA GLU A 1 0.20 14.05 24.32
C GLU A 1 1.17 14.42 23.21
N PHE A 2 2.44 14.07 23.39
CA PHE A 2 3.50 14.32 22.44
C PHE A 2 3.96 12.98 21.85
N THR A 3 3.95 12.83 20.53
CA THR A 3 4.46 11.63 19.85
C THR A 3 5.73 11.95 19.08
N VAL A 4 6.61 10.97 18.92
CA VAL A 4 7.84 11.09 18.13
C VAL A 4 7.78 10.07 17.00
N GLU A 5 7.73 10.56 15.78
CA GLU A 5 7.66 9.76 14.57
C GLU A 5 9.00 9.77 13.80
N PRO A 6 9.98 8.94 14.18
CA PRO A 6 11.26 8.89 13.49
C PRO A 6 11.08 8.34 12.08
N ARG A 7 11.76 8.98 11.11
CA ARG A 7 11.77 8.56 9.71
C ARG A 7 13.19 8.67 9.16
N VAL A 8 13.63 7.65 8.46
CA VAL A 8 14.92 7.63 7.79
C VAL A 8 14.80 7.02 6.40
N SER A 9 15.50 7.59 5.45
CA SER A 9 15.57 7.03 4.10
C SER A 9 17.00 7.10 3.57
N PHE A 10 17.34 6.11 2.75
CA PHE A 10 18.62 6.01 2.09
C PHE A 10 18.41 5.66 0.63
N ALA A 11 19.16 6.29 -0.27
CA ALA A 11 19.13 5.99 -1.69
C ALA A 11 20.56 5.83 -2.21
N TYR A 12 20.79 4.79 -3.00
CA TYR A 12 22.08 4.47 -3.60
C TYR A 12 21.95 4.25 -5.10
N LYS A 13 22.69 5.01 -5.87
CA LYS A 13 22.74 4.91 -7.31
C LYS A 13 23.69 3.77 -7.72
N VAL A 14 23.13 2.61 -8.10
CA VAL A 14 23.91 1.40 -8.46
C VAL A 14 24.47 1.46 -9.87
N ALA A 15 23.85 2.24 -10.78
CA ALA A 15 24.29 2.47 -12.13
C ALA A 15 23.75 3.82 -12.62
N GLU A 16 24.17 4.26 -13.81
CA GLU A 16 23.76 5.54 -14.40
C GLU A 16 22.22 5.72 -14.42
N ASN A 17 21.50 4.64 -14.70
CA ASN A 17 20.05 4.66 -14.87
C ASN A 17 19.30 3.83 -13.79
N SER A 18 20.00 3.43 -12.71
CA SER A 18 19.44 2.52 -11.71
C SER A 18 19.75 2.98 -10.29
N GLN A 19 18.76 2.87 -9.42
CA GLN A 19 18.85 3.25 -8.02
C GLN A 19 18.13 2.25 -7.13
N PHE A 20 18.75 1.92 -6.01
CA PHE A 20 18.09 1.33 -4.86
C PHE A 20 17.76 2.41 -3.84
N SER A 21 16.62 2.26 -3.17
CA SER A 21 16.31 3.06 -2.00
C SER A 21 15.63 2.21 -0.93
N MET A 22 15.86 2.56 0.32
CA MET A 22 15.20 1.97 1.48
C MET A 22 14.67 3.08 2.37
N ALA A 23 13.56 2.82 3.02
CA ALA A 23 12.96 3.74 3.97
C ALA A 23 12.41 2.99 5.18
N TYR A 24 12.53 3.61 6.33
CA TYR A 24 11.92 3.21 7.57
C TYR A 24 11.21 4.42 8.18
N GLY A 25 10.04 4.20 8.79
CA GLY A 25 9.36 5.25 9.53
C GLY A 25 8.30 4.69 10.47
N ASN A 26 8.15 5.36 11.61
CA ASN A 26 7.02 5.17 12.50
C ASN A 26 5.98 6.24 12.26
N PHE A 27 4.72 5.85 12.37
CA PHE A 27 3.57 6.72 12.17
C PHE A 27 2.54 6.42 13.25
N ASP A 28 2.10 7.46 13.95
CA ASP A 28 1.07 7.38 14.96
C ASP A 28 -0.21 8.01 14.43
N GLN A 29 -1.32 7.33 14.63
CA GLN A 29 -2.63 7.79 14.25
C GLN A 29 -3.57 7.77 15.45
N THR A 30 -4.27 8.85 15.67
CA THR A 30 -5.35 8.90 16.64
C THR A 30 -6.42 7.87 16.30
N ALA A 31 -6.93 7.15 17.29
CA ALA A 31 -8.06 6.26 17.14
C ALA A 31 -9.24 6.96 16.43
N ARG A 32 -10.03 6.21 15.67
CA ARG A 32 -11.16 6.77 14.95
C ARG A 32 -12.12 7.51 15.88
N GLN A 33 -12.65 8.64 15.41
CA GLN A 33 -13.61 9.45 16.17
C GLN A 33 -14.83 8.65 16.65
N ASP A 34 -15.24 7.65 15.87
CA ASP A 34 -16.33 6.74 16.24
C ASP A 34 -16.05 5.96 17.52
N TYR A 35 -14.79 5.70 17.86
CA TYR A 35 -14.39 5.03 19.10
C TYR A 35 -14.13 6.06 20.22
N LEU A 36 -13.50 7.18 19.90
CA LEU A 36 -13.16 8.23 20.86
C LEU A 36 -14.39 8.87 21.50
N LYS A 37 -15.55 8.92 20.82
CA LYS A 37 -16.80 9.39 21.42
C LYS A 37 -17.31 8.46 22.54
N PHE A 38 -16.91 7.20 22.55
CA PHE A 38 -17.28 6.21 23.56
C PHE A 38 -16.18 6.04 24.63
N ASN A 39 -14.92 6.13 24.22
CA ASN A 39 -13.77 6.07 25.12
C ASN A 39 -12.68 7.05 24.67
N SER A 40 -12.53 8.16 25.38
CA SER A 40 -11.54 9.20 25.08
C SER A 40 -10.11 8.84 25.52
N ASN A 41 -9.91 7.73 26.25
CA ASN A 41 -8.62 7.31 26.79
C ASN A 41 -7.90 6.29 25.91
N LEU A 42 -8.29 6.17 24.63
CA LEU A 42 -7.62 5.30 23.67
C LEU A 42 -6.29 5.90 23.26
N ASP A 43 -5.27 5.06 23.25
CA ASP A 43 -3.93 5.40 22.77
C ASP A 43 -3.88 5.55 21.25
N TYR A 44 -2.78 6.09 20.75
CA TYR A 44 -2.50 6.14 19.32
C TYR A 44 -2.30 4.73 18.75
N GLU A 45 -2.88 4.50 17.59
CA GLU A 45 -2.54 3.34 16.74
C GLU A 45 -1.21 3.63 16.07
N THR A 46 -0.24 2.71 16.18
CA THR A 46 1.12 2.90 15.67
C THR A 46 1.38 1.97 14.49
N THR A 47 2.10 2.47 13.49
CA THR A 47 2.53 1.65 12.34
C THR A 47 4.01 1.88 12.04
N SER A 48 4.80 0.80 12.01
CA SER A 48 6.18 0.82 11.51
C SER A 48 6.21 0.41 10.05
N HIS A 49 6.77 1.24 9.18
CA HIS A 49 6.90 0.97 7.75
C HIS A 49 8.36 0.65 7.40
N TYR A 50 8.55 -0.43 6.63
CA TYR A 50 9.82 -0.84 6.03
C TYR A 50 9.60 -0.95 4.53
N ILE A 51 10.38 -0.22 3.75
CA ILE A 51 10.22 -0.15 2.29
C ILE A 51 11.58 -0.36 1.64
N LEU A 52 11.63 -1.22 0.62
CA LEU A 52 12.76 -1.40 -0.27
C LEU A 52 12.28 -1.17 -1.70
N ASN A 53 12.95 -0.28 -2.41
CA ASN A 53 12.58 0.10 -3.78
C ASN A 53 13.80 -0.02 -4.70
N TYR A 54 13.57 -0.56 -5.90
CA TYR A 54 14.49 -0.50 -7.02
C TYR A 54 13.84 0.24 -8.18
N MET A 55 14.56 1.17 -8.78
CA MET A 55 14.13 1.92 -9.94
C MET A 55 15.19 1.88 -11.05
N TYR A 56 14.73 1.57 -12.26
CA TYR A 56 15.48 1.73 -13.50
C TYR A 56 14.72 2.71 -14.40
N ASN A 57 15.42 3.71 -14.95
CA ASN A 57 14.82 4.67 -15.88
C ASN A 57 15.82 5.07 -16.96
N LYS A 58 15.54 4.66 -18.19
CA LYS A 58 16.39 4.97 -19.35
C LYS A 58 15.54 5.22 -20.60
N GLN A 59 15.66 6.41 -21.19
CA GLN A 59 15.15 6.73 -22.53
C GLN A 59 13.71 6.26 -22.82
N GLY A 60 12.76 6.54 -21.91
CA GLY A 60 11.35 6.17 -22.11
C GLY A 60 11.00 4.72 -21.71
N ARG A 61 11.94 4.02 -21.07
CA ARG A 61 11.70 2.75 -20.36
C ARG A 61 11.86 2.98 -18.87
N MET A 62 10.91 2.53 -18.09
CA MET A 62 10.94 2.60 -16.64
C MET A 62 10.55 1.25 -16.05
N PHE A 63 11.34 0.77 -15.10
CA PHE A 63 11.00 -0.35 -14.24
C PHE A 63 11.08 0.12 -12.80
N ARG A 64 10.09 -0.26 -11.99
CA ARG A 64 10.11 -0.07 -10.54
C ARG A 64 9.62 -1.36 -9.88
N ALA A 65 10.36 -1.78 -8.87
CA ALA A 65 9.96 -2.85 -7.97
C ALA A 65 10.04 -2.31 -6.54
N GLU A 66 8.97 -2.47 -5.78
CA GLU A 66 8.89 -2.05 -4.39
C GLU A 66 8.38 -3.21 -3.53
N ALA A 67 9.16 -3.58 -2.52
CA ALA A 67 8.73 -4.50 -1.47
C ALA A 67 8.54 -3.72 -0.19
N TYR A 68 7.46 -4.02 0.54
CA TYR A 68 7.18 -3.35 1.80
C TYR A 68 6.67 -4.31 2.87
N PHE A 69 6.94 -3.93 4.11
CA PHE A 69 6.35 -4.53 5.30
C PHE A 69 5.87 -3.42 6.23
N LYS A 70 4.65 -3.58 6.75
CA LYS A 70 4.04 -2.68 7.73
C LYS A 70 3.64 -3.49 8.95
N ASP A 71 4.10 -3.07 10.11
CA ASP A 71 3.78 -3.66 11.42
C ASP A 71 2.82 -2.73 12.15
N TYR A 72 1.62 -3.20 12.44
CA TYR A 72 0.58 -2.44 13.14
C TYR A 72 0.53 -2.85 14.60
N LYS A 73 0.53 -1.86 15.48
CA LYS A 73 0.43 -2.02 16.94
C LYS A 73 -0.64 -1.09 17.51
N ASN A 74 -1.11 -1.45 18.69
CA ASN A 74 -2.08 -0.67 19.43
C ASN A 74 -3.39 -0.43 18.68
N LEU A 75 -3.77 -1.32 17.75
CA LEU A 75 -5.04 -1.21 17.05
C LEU A 75 -6.19 -1.32 18.06
N VAL A 76 -7.24 -0.55 17.83
CA VAL A 76 -8.39 -0.53 18.72
C VAL A 76 -9.16 -1.85 18.61
N LYS A 77 -9.40 -2.46 19.77
CA LYS A 77 -10.32 -3.58 19.95
C LYS A 77 -11.47 -3.16 20.86
N TYR A 78 -12.63 -3.77 20.65
CA TYR A 78 -13.80 -3.62 21.51
C TYR A 78 -14.61 -4.92 21.57
N GLU A 79 -15.34 -5.12 22.66
CA GLU A 79 -16.23 -6.26 22.86
C GLU A 79 -17.63 -5.95 22.31
N GLY A 80 -18.35 -7.00 21.89
CA GLY A 80 -19.71 -6.89 21.37
C GLY A 80 -19.78 -6.83 19.84
N THR A 81 -20.98 -6.75 19.31
CA THR A 81 -21.25 -6.78 17.86
C THR A 81 -21.05 -5.42 17.20
N GLN A 82 -21.16 -4.34 17.97
CA GLN A 82 -21.02 -2.96 17.52
C GLN A 82 -20.32 -2.12 18.59
N ALA A 83 -19.58 -1.12 18.15
CA ALA A 83 -19.00 -0.12 19.05
C ALA A 83 -20.10 0.74 19.68
N ASN A 84 -20.19 0.75 21.02
CA ASN A 84 -21.16 1.51 21.79
C ASN A 84 -20.59 1.89 23.17
N PHE A 85 -21.37 2.59 24.03
CA PHE A 85 -20.94 3.01 25.36
C PHE A 85 -20.72 1.85 26.33
N ASP A 86 -21.37 0.70 26.14
CA ASP A 86 -21.26 -0.46 27.00
C ASP A 86 -20.10 -1.38 26.60
N SER A 87 -19.43 -1.11 25.46
CA SER A 87 -18.30 -1.89 24.98
C SER A 87 -17.04 -1.59 25.79
N ASN A 88 -16.27 -2.63 26.10
CA ASN A 88 -14.92 -2.48 26.65
C ASN A 88 -13.93 -2.23 25.50
N TYR A 89 -13.26 -1.07 25.55
CA TYR A 89 -12.27 -0.68 24.56
C TYR A 89 -10.86 -0.88 25.07
N ASN A 90 -9.95 -1.31 24.20
CA ASN A 90 -8.52 -1.38 24.48
C ASN A 90 -7.69 -1.21 23.20
N ASN A 91 -6.38 -0.99 23.37
CA ASN A 91 -5.39 -0.87 22.29
C ASN A 91 -4.50 -2.12 22.17
N LYS A 92 -5.03 -3.33 22.36
CA LYS A 92 -4.26 -4.58 22.30
C LYS A 92 -4.22 -5.21 20.89
N GLY A 93 -4.87 -4.59 19.93
CA GLY A 93 -4.90 -5.07 18.56
C GLY A 93 -3.55 -4.87 17.86
N PHE A 94 -3.26 -5.76 16.91
CA PHE A 94 -2.03 -5.77 16.12
C PHE A 94 -2.30 -6.34 14.72
N GLY A 95 -1.29 -6.28 13.87
CA GLY A 95 -1.41 -6.85 12.54
C GLY A 95 -0.23 -6.52 11.66
N TYR A 96 -0.30 -6.97 10.43
CA TYR A 96 0.71 -6.66 9.43
C TYR A 96 0.09 -6.41 8.04
N ALA A 97 0.87 -5.78 7.19
CA ALA A 97 0.69 -5.82 5.75
C ALA A 97 2.05 -5.93 5.09
N LYS A 98 2.19 -6.85 4.14
CA LYS A 98 3.38 -7.01 3.32
C LYS A 98 2.97 -7.10 1.85
N GLY A 99 3.82 -6.62 0.97
CA GLY A 99 3.49 -6.64 -0.43
C GLY A 99 4.66 -6.38 -1.35
N LEU A 100 4.35 -6.56 -2.63
CA LEU A 100 5.27 -6.35 -3.75
C LEU A 100 4.52 -5.60 -4.84
N ASP A 101 5.04 -4.44 -5.23
CA ASP A 101 4.55 -3.65 -6.34
C ASP A 101 5.56 -3.66 -7.48
N LEU A 102 5.11 -4.01 -8.68
CA LEU A 102 5.90 -4.01 -9.89
C LEU A 102 5.27 -3.05 -10.90
N PHE A 103 6.11 -2.23 -11.52
CA PHE A 103 5.70 -1.32 -12.58
C PHE A 103 6.70 -1.37 -13.72
N TRP A 104 6.19 -1.54 -14.94
CA TRP A 104 6.94 -1.45 -16.18
C TRP A 104 6.25 -0.49 -17.14
N ARG A 105 7.01 0.42 -17.75
CA ARG A 105 6.57 1.25 -18.87
C ARG A 105 7.60 1.21 -19.97
N ASP A 106 7.12 1.11 -21.21
CA ASP A 106 7.95 1.21 -22.41
C ASP A 106 7.23 2.02 -23.50
N SER A 107 7.86 3.11 -23.91
CA SER A 107 7.40 3.98 -25.00
C SER A 107 8.39 4.00 -26.17
N LYS A 108 9.35 3.04 -26.23
CA LYS A 108 10.45 3.05 -27.19
C LYS A 108 10.56 1.80 -28.04
N THR A 109 10.28 0.63 -27.49
CA THR A 109 10.50 -0.65 -28.20
C THR A 109 9.60 -0.78 -29.42
N ILE A 110 8.34 -0.37 -29.30
CA ILE A 110 7.37 -0.43 -30.38
C ILE A 110 7.03 1.00 -30.83
N LYS A 111 7.23 1.27 -32.13
CA LYS A 111 6.95 2.59 -32.70
C LYS A 111 5.48 2.99 -32.49
N ASN A 112 5.25 4.21 -32.05
CA ASN A 112 3.92 4.77 -31.80
C ASN A 112 3.12 4.10 -30.66
N LEU A 113 3.70 3.18 -29.90
CA LEU A 113 3.07 2.53 -28.76
C LEU A 113 3.75 2.99 -27.46
N ASP A 114 2.94 3.47 -26.52
CA ASP A 114 3.31 3.68 -25.12
C ASP A 114 2.42 2.75 -24.28
N TYR A 115 3.04 1.87 -23.53
CA TYR A 115 2.32 0.95 -22.66
C TYR A 115 2.96 0.83 -21.30
N TRP A 116 2.14 0.50 -20.31
CA TRP A 116 2.63 0.16 -18.98
C TRP A 116 1.81 -0.95 -18.36
N ILE A 117 2.51 -1.69 -17.54
CA ILE A 117 2.01 -2.80 -16.75
C ILE A 117 2.24 -2.47 -15.29
N SER A 118 1.24 -2.63 -14.46
CA SER A 118 1.38 -2.60 -13.01
C SER A 118 0.82 -3.89 -12.41
N TYR A 119 1.52 -4.40 -11.42
CA TYR A 119 1.10 -5.53 -10.64
C TYR A 119 1.37 -5.25 -9.18
N SER A 120 0.38 -5.48 -8.32
CA SER A 120 0.49 -5.37 -6.87
C SER A 120 0.05 -6.67 -6.23
N PHE A 121 0.86 -7.16 -5.31
CA PHE A 121 0.52 -8.21 -4.38
C PHE A 121 0.50 -7.64 -2.97
N ILE A 122 -0.55 -7.94 -2.20
CA ILE A 122 -0.65 -7.59 -0.79
C ILE A 122 -1.19 -8.78 0.00
N ASP A 123 -0.55 -9.05 1.13
CA ASP A 123 -1.01 -9.95 2.18
C ASP A 123 -1.10 -9.16 3.48
N SER A 124 -2.25 -9.17 4.14
CA SER A 124 -2.50 -8.39 5.36
C SER A 124 -3.48 -9.10 6.26
N GLU A 125 -3.10 -9.19 7.53
CA GLU A 125 -3.98 -9.68 8.58
C GLU A 125 -3.95 -8.73 9.77
N ARG A 126 -5.09 -8.58 10.43
CA ARG A 126 -5.21 -7.71 11.62
C ARG A 126 -6.11 -8.33 12.66
N ASP A 127 -5.68 -8.25 13.90
CA ASP A 127 -6.50 -8.44 15.09
C ASP A 127 -6.95 -7.05 15.57
N PHE A 128 -8.17 -6.68 15.27
CA PHE A 128 -8.69 -5.33 15.52
C PHE A 128 -10.21 -5.34 15.63
N ARG A 129 -10.82 -4.27 16.09
CA ARG A 129 -12.25 -4.16 16.30
C ARG A 129 -12.78 -5.28 17.23
N ASN A 130 -13.86 -5.92 16.84
CA ASN A 130 -14.50 -7.00 17.59
C ASN A 130 -14.16 -8.40 17.06
N TYR A 131 -13.13 -8.54 16.25
CA TYR A 131 -12.72 -9.85 15.78
C TYR A 131 -12.02 -10.64 16.90
N GLU A 132 -12.34 -11.93 17.04
CA GLU A 132 -11.72 -12.82 18.02
C GLU A 132 -10.33 -13.29 17.60
N THR A 133 -10.07 -13.32 16.30
CA THR A 133 -8.80 -13.75 15.70
C THR A 133 -8.33 -12.74 14.65
N GLN A 134 -7.11 -12.91 14.19
CA GLN A 134 -6.61 -12.15 13.04
C GLN A 134 -7.46 -12.47 11.80
N VAL A 135 -7.83 -11.41 11.08
CA VAL A 135 -8.61 -11.50 9.85
C VAL A 135 -8.00 -10.66 8.74
N THR A 136 -8.17 -11.11 7.52
CA THR A 136 -7.87 -10.28 6.34
C THR A 136 -8.93 -9.18 6.24
N PRO A 137 -8.54 -7.90 6.23
CA PRO A 137 -9.51 -6.80 6.11
C PRO A 137 -10.31 -6.89 4.79
N SER A 138 -11.60 -6.63 4.84
CA SER A 138 -12.54 -6.76 3.71
C SER A 138 -12.23 -5.86 2.50
N PHE A 139 -11.33 -4.89 2.64
CA PHE A 139 -10.87 -4.04 1.55
C PHE A 139 -9.64 -4.58 0.82
N VAL A 140 -9.02 -5.68 1.29
CA VAL A 140 -7.81 -6.26 0.70
C VAL A 140 -8.19 -7.15 -0.48
N ALA A 141 -7.63 -6.84 -1.66
CA ALA A 141 -7.56 -7.72 -2.80
C ALA A 141 -6.10 -8.12 -3.00
N ASN A 142 -5.78 -9.40 -2.80
CA ASN A 142 -4.39 -9.87 -2.75
C ASN A 142 -3.61 -9.60 -4.04
N HIS A 143 -4.26 -9.71 -5.19
CA HIS A 143 -3.64 -9.52 -6.50
C HIS A 143 -4.38 -8.44 -7.29
N ASN A 144 -3.63 -7.45 -7.75
CA ASN A 144 -4.13 -6.41 -8.64
C ASN A 144 -3.20 -6.31 -9.84
N PHE A 145 -3.76 -6.35 -11.04
CA PHE A 145 -3.03 -6.24 -12.30
C PHE A 145 -3.68 -5.18 -13.17
N SER A 146 -2.87 -4.35 -13.84
CA SER A 146 -3.35 -3.41 -14.85
C SER A 146 -2.39 -3.32 -16.02
N LEU A 147 -2.94 -3.35 -17.23
CA LEU A 147 -2.25 -3.09 -18.48
C LEU A 147 -2.91 -1.89 -19.16
N VAL A 148 -2.14 -0.88 -19.47
CA VAL A 148 -2.61 0.27 -20.24
C VAL A 148 -1.78 0.41 -21.50
N THR A 149 -2.44 0.62 -22.63
CA THR A 149 -1.81 0.82 -23.94
C THR A 149 -2.33 2.07 -24.61
N LYS A 150 -1.44 2.81 -25.26
CA LYS A 150 -1.74 3.99 -26.09
C LYS A 150 -1.02 3.85 -27.41
N TYR A 151 -1.76 3.68 -28.48
CA TYR A 151 -1.20 3.56 -29.82
C TYR A 151 -1.60 4.74 -30.70
N PHE A 152 -0.61 5.42 -31.27
CA PHE A 152 -0.84 6.54 -32.18
C PHE A 152 -0.88 6.06 -33.64
N VAL A 153 -2.06 6.13 -34.26
CA VAL A 153 -2.29 5.78 -35.66
C VAL A 153 -1.96 6.97 -36.54
N SER A 154 -0.76 7.00 -37.10
CA SER A 154 -0.26 8.14 -37.88
C SER A 154 -1.13 8.48 -39.09
N LYS A 155 -1.69 7.46 -39.76
CA LYS A 155 -2.58 7.64 -40.92
C LYS A 155 -3.85 8.43 -40.60
N TRP A 156 -4.39 8.22 -39.42
CA TRP A 156 -5.63 8.86 -38.93
C TRP A 156 -5.35 10.06 -38.03
N LYS A 157 -4.08 10.31 -37.72
CA LYS A 157 -3.67 11.35 -36.74
C LYS A 157 -4.42 11.22 -35.40
N SER A 158 -4.71 9.99 -35.01
CA SER A 158 -5.56 9.66 -33.85
C SER A 158 -4.85 8.73 -32.89
N GLN A 159 -5.15 8.83 -31.60
CA GLN A 159 -4.68 7.93 -30.56
C GLN A 159 -5.78 6.97 -30.17
N ILE A 160 -5.46 5.68 -30.14
CA ILE A 160 -6.31 4.62 -29.61
C ILE A 160 -5.70 4.17 -28.28
N SER A 161 -6.52 4.07 -27.24
CA SER A 161 -6.08 3.63 -25.91
C SER A 161 -6.97 2.48 -25.44
N ALA A 162 -6.35 1.50 -24.76
CA ALA A 162 -7.04 0.40 -24.12
C ALA A 162 -6.49 0.21 -22.70
N THR A 163 -7.38 -0.15 -21.79
CA THR A 163 -7.00 -0.52 -20.41
C THR A 163 -7.65 -1.85 -20.08
N TYR A 164 -6.85 -2.75 -19.52
CA TYR A 164 -7.31 -3.98 -18.91
C TYR A 164 -6.91 -4.00 -17.45
N SER A 165 -7.84 -4.34 -16.55
CA SER A 165 -7.60 -4.46 -15.13
C SER A 165 -8.18 -5.75 -14.57
N TYR A 166 -7.45 -6.38 -13.68
CA TYR A 166 -7.86 -7.57 -12.95
C TYR A 166 -7.57 -7.38 -11.47
N ASN A 167 -8.53 -7.72 -10.63
CA ASN A 167 -8.37 -7.75 -9.18
C ASN A 167 -8.85 -9.12 -8.69
N SER A 168 -8.11 -9.72 -7.75
CA SER A 168 -8.59 -10.90 -7.04
C SER A 168 -9.85 -10.55 -6.23
N GLY A 169 -10.64 -11.56 -5.89
CA GLY A 169 -11.74 -11.38 -4.95
C GLY A 169 -11.25 -10.81 -3.61
N ARG A 170 -12.16 -10.18 -2.89
CA ARG A 170 -11.97 -9.74 -1.50
C ARG A 170 -12.60 -10.78 -0.57
N PRO A 171 -12.09 -10.95 0.66
CA PRO A 171 -12.72 -11.82 1.67
C PRO A 171 -14.07 -11.29 2.13
#